data_87487263c0cf8c5e900238368a46c610
#
_entry.id   87487263c0cf8c5e900238368a46c610
#
_cell.length_a   1.000
_cell.length_b   1.000
_cell.length_c   1.000
_cell.angle_alpha   90.00
_cell.angle_beta   90.00
_cell.angle_gamma   90.00
#
_symmetry.space_group_name_H-M   'P 1'
#
loop_
_entity.id
_entity.type
_entity.pdbx_description
1 polymer ?
#
loop_
_entity_poly.entity_id
_entity_poly.type
_entity_poly.pdbx_seq_one_letter_code
_entity_poly.pdbx_strand_id
1 'polypeptide(L)'
;LTLPALDGISVIRMLQEELTYRPIIIITSAYSNDMQRYLINDIPNAYFVRKPISFESLLDRASELVQAASGFYAKAAGENIEAERAFYRILRYNNSDSTYKRITNLLHDLGVPAHLSGYGYLRDAVCMVIENPILINNMTKQVYPTLATRSGKTPASVEKAIRTAVEVSWSRGRAYILEDVFGFTVSSQKGKPTNTEYIAMLADRYNVWMK
;
A
#
# COMPACT_ATOMS: atom_id res chain seq x y z
N LEU A 1 20.25 -16.62 3.99
CA LEU A 1 20.15 -16.55 5.48
C LEU A 1 21.52 -16.67 6.17
N THR A 2 22.58 -16.50 5.48
CA THR A 2 23.97 -16.57 6.03
C THR A 2 24.23 -15.29 6.82
N LEU A 3 24.38 -15.43 8.13
CA LEU A 3 24.81 -14.37 9.06
C LEU A 3 26.25 -14.70 9.53
N PRO A 4 27.04 -13.73 9.97
CA PRO A 4 28.47 -13.93 10.27
C PRO A 4 28.79 -14.96 11.37
N ALA A 5 27.83 -15.25 12.28
CA ALA A 5 28.06 -16.12 13.43
C ALA A 5 27.05 -17.27 13.57
N LEU A 6 25.81 -17.09 13.11
CA LEU A 6 24.73 -18.07 13.15
C LEU A 6 23.91 -17.96 11.86
N ASP A 7 23.46 -19.08 11.31
CA ASP A 7 22.51 -19.00 10.20
C ASP A 7 21.09 -18.66 10.73
N GLY A 8 20.30 -17.99 9.88
CA GLY A 8 18.98 -17.49 10.30
C GLY A 8 17.99 -18.60 10.65
N ILE A 9 18.16 -19.82 10.17
CA ILE A 9 17.29 -20.97 10.48
C ILE A 9 17.61 -21.47 11.89
N SER A 10 18.88 -21.52 12.26
CA SER A 10 19.30 -21.87 13.63
C SER A 10 18.78 -20.86 14.65
N VAL A 11 18.82 -19.56 14.34
CA VAL A 11 18.23 -18.52 15.20
C VAL A 11 16.73 -18.75 15.42
N ILE A 12 15.99 -19.08 14.36
CA ILE A 12 14.55 -19.31 14.45
C ILE A 12 14.24 -20.53 15.32
N ARG A 13 15.00 -21.61 15.17
CA ARG A 13 14.83 -22.83 16.01
C ARG A 13 15.09 -22.53 17.47
N MET A 14 16.17 -21.81 17.79
CA MET A 14 16.45 -21.37 19.16
C MET A 14 15.30 -20.51 19.73
N LEU A 15 14.76 -19.58 18.97
CA LEU A 15 13.62 -18.77 19.39
C LEU A 15 12.37 -19.62 19.66
N GLN A 16 12.13 -20.66 18.88
CA GLN A 16 11.01 -21.57 19.09
C GLN A 16 11.16 -22.46 20.33
N GLU A 17 12.38 -22.78 20.71
CA GLU A 17 12.69 -23.57 21.92
C GLU A 17 12.61 -22.73 23.19
N GLU A 18 13.06 -21.46 23.13
CA GLU A 18 13.14 -20.58 24.30
C GLU A 18 11.84 -19.84 24.60
N LEU A 19 11.01 -19.56 23.58
CA LEU A 19 9.79 -18.77 23.75
C LEU A 19 8.60 -19.65 24.15
N THR A 20 7.91 -19.24 25.20
CA THR A 20 6.66 -19.89 25.66
C THR A 20 5.46 -19.61 24.74
N TYR A 21 5.58 -18.64 23.84
CA TYR A 21 4.60 -18.30 22.81
C TYR A 21 5.19 -18.50 21.42
N ARG A 22 4.33 -18.70 20.42
CA ARG A 22 4.75 -18.91 19.03
C ARG A 22 4.64 -17.60 18.24
N PRO A 23 5.74 -16.86 18.02
CA PRO A 23 5.72 -15.64 17.24
C PRO A 23 5.43 -15.91 15.77
N ILE A 24 4.89 -14.91 15.07
CA ILE A 24 4.89 -14.87 13.60
C ILE A 24 6.27 -14.41 13.16
N ILE A 25 6.90 -15.20 12.29
CA ILE A 25 8.26 -14.95 11.84
C ILE A 25 8.25 -14.60 10.35
N ILE A 26 8.71 -13.41 9.99
CA ILE A 26 8.87 -13.01 8.59
C ILE A 26 10.36 -13.02 8.25
N ILE A 27 10.72 -13.89 7.31
CA ILE A 27 12.09 -14.06 6.84
C ILE A 27 12.26 -13.30 5.54
N THR A 28 13.19 -12.35 5.49
CA THR A 28 13.49 -11.59 4.26
C THR A 28 14.87 -11.92 3.73
N SER A 29 15.00 -12.25 2.44
CA SER A 29 16.29 -12.51 1.80
C SER A 29 16.27 -12.13 0.32
N ALA A 30 17.42 -11.65 -0.19
CA ALA A 30 17.63 -11.45 -1.62
C ALA A 30 17.83 -12.78 -2.36
N TYR A 31 18.36 -13.78 -1.67
CA TYR A 31 18.63 -15.10 -2.19
C TYR A 31 17.62 -16.11 -1.62
N SER A 32 16.97 -16.85 -2.48
CA SER A 32 16.18 -18.02 -2.11
C SER A 32 16.54 -19.15 -3.06
N ASN A 33 17.03 -20.25 -2.52
CA ASN A 33 17.05 -21.52 -3.22
C ASN A 33 15.90 -22.41 -2.73
N ASP A 34 15.56 -23.43 -3.49
CA ASP A 34 14.44 -24.32 -3.17
C ASP A 34 14.64 -25.05 -1.84
N MET A 35 15.88 -25.34 -1.48
CA MET A 35 16.25 -25.98 -0.22
C MET A 35 15.95 -25.07 0.99
N GLN A 36 16.25 -23.77 0.89
CA GLN A 36 15.92 -22.81 1.96
C GLN A 36 14.42 -22.64 2.13
N ARG A 37 13.66 -22.62 1.02
CA ARG A 37 12.20 -22.57 1.06
C ARG A 37 11.62 -23.81 1.72
N TYR A 38 12.13 -24.97 1.38
CA TYR A 38 11.72 -26.23 1.98
C TYR A 38 11.93 -26.22 3.50
N LEU A 39 13.12 -25.82 3.97
CA LEU A 39 13.44 -25.73 5.40
C LEU A 39 12.59 -24.70 6.16
N ILE A 40 12.14 -23.63 5.50
CA ILE A 40 11.27 -22.62 6.10
C ILE A 40 9.83 -23.11 6.19
N ASN A 41 9.35 -23.89 5.22
CA ASN A 41 7.99 -24.44 5.24
C ASN A 41 7.74 -25.39 6.43
N ASP A 42 8.79 -26.01 6.95
CA ASP A 42 8.70 -26.87 8.13
C ASP A 42 8.69 -26.10 9.47
N ILE A 43 8.89 -24.76 9.40
CA ILE A 43 8.90 -23.91 10.59
C ILE A 43 7.49 -23.32 10.81
N PRO A 44 6.79 -23.67 11.91
CA PRO A 44 5.47 -23.13 12.18
C PRO A 44 5.47 -21.59 12.26
N ASN A 45 4.50 -20.95 11.64
CA ASN A 45 4.32 -19.50 11.61
C ASN A 45 5.50 -18.72 10.99
N ALA A 46 6.34 -19.35 10.15
CA ALA A 46 7.40 -18.69 9.42
C ALA A 46 6.97 -18.43 7.97
N TYR A 47 7.24 -17.22 7.48
CA TYR A 47 6.88 -16.78 6.15
C TYR A 47 8.09 -16.16 5.46
N PHE A 48 8.29 -16.54 4.19
CA PHE A 48 9.41 -16.04 3.41
C PHE A 48 8.97 -14.91 2.47
N VAL A 49 9.71 -13.81 2.50
CA VAL A 49 9.52 -12.67 1.60
C VAL A 49 10.83 -12.34 0.89
N ARG A 50 10.78 -12.29 -0.45
CA ARG A 50 11.97 -12.03 -1.26
C ARG A 50 12.28 -10.54 -1.34
N LYS A 51 13.55 -10.17 -1.14
CA LYS A 51 14.05 -8.82 -1.43
C LYS A 51 14.25 -8.62 -2.94
N PRO A 52 14.05 -7.41 -3.51
CA PRO A 52 13.70 -6.17 -2.81
C PRO A 52 12.23 -6.14 -2.37
N ILE A 53 11.98 -5.65 -1.14
CA ILE A 53 10.64 -5.43 -0.60
C ILE A 53 10.59 -4.02 -0.03
N SER A 54 9.50 -3.29 -0.31
CA SER A 54 9.25 -2.01 0.35
C SER A 54 8.85 -2.23 1.81
N PHE A 55 9.13 -1.26 2.65
CA PHE A 55 8.71 -1.30 4.06
C PHE A 55 7.19 -1.47 4.20
N GLU A 56 6.43 -0.85 3.32
CA GLU A 56 4.97 -0.97 3.29
C GLU A 56 4.49 -2.36 2.92
N SER A 57 5.04 -2.96 1.86
CA SER A 57 4.70 -4.35 1.52
C SER A 57 5.05 -5.32 2.64
N LEU A 58 6.09 -5.02 3.43
CA LEU A 58 6.44 -5.81 4.61
C LEU A 58 5.39 -5.64 5.73
N LEU A 59 4.93 -4.40 5.98
CA LEU A 59 3.88 -4.12 6.97
C LEU A 59 2.55 -4.73 6.58
N ASP A 60 2.17 -4.66 5.30
CA ASP A 60 0.95 -5.28 4.79
C ASP A 60 0.99 -6.79 5.02
N ARG A 61 2.11 -7.41 4.65
CA ARG A 61 2.27 -8.85 4.85
C ARG A 61 2.23 -9.24 6.34
N ALA A 62 2.87 -8.44 7.21
CA ALA A 62 2.80 -8.65 8.65
C ALA A 62 1.35 -8.53 9.16
N SER A 63 0.59 -7.53 8.69
CA SER A 63 -0.81 -7.33 9.06
C SER A 63 -1.70 -8.49 8.62
N GLU A 64 -1.55 -8.98 7.39
CA GLU A 64 -2.27 -10.17 6.88
C GLU A 64 -1.99 -11.40 7.74
N LEU A 65 -0.71 -11.64 8.09
CA LEU A 65 -0.30 -12.80 8.86
C LEU A 65 -0.81 -12.75 10.31
N VAL A 66 -0.79 -11.56 10.91
CA VAL A 66 -1.36 -11.35 12.26
C VAL A 66 -2.88 -11.53 12.24
N GLN A 67 -3.56 -11.06 11.19
CA GLN A 67 -5.00 -11.21 11.03
C GLN A 67 -5.39 -12.69 10.83
N ALA A 68 -4.65 -13.44 10.03
CA ALA A 68 -4.84 -14.87 9.87
C ALA A 68 -4.58 -15.65 11.17
N ALA A 69 -3.52 -15.28 11.90
CA ALA A 69 -3.18 -15.88 13.18
C ALA A 69 -4.20 -15.56 14.28
N SER A 70 -4.73 -14.33 14.34
CA SER A 70 -5.73 -13.96 15.35
C SER A 70 -7.04 -14.73 15.19
N GLY A 71 -7.47 -15.05 13.97
CA GLY A 71 -8.60 -15.93 13.71
C GLY A 71 -8.36 -17.37 14.24
N PHE A 72 -7.11 -17.83 14.23
CA PHE A 72 -6.74 -19.13 14.76
C PHE A 72 -6.62 -19.11 16.30
N TYR A 73 -6.05 -18.05 16.87
CA TYR A 73 -5.90 -17.89 18.32
C TYR A 73 -7.21 -17.53 19.04
N ALA A 74 -8.10 -16.78 18.42
CA ALA A 74 -9.44 -16.49 18.94
C ALA A 74 -10.28 -17.77 19.07
N LYS A 75 -10.04 -18.77 18.23
CA LYS A 75 -10.67 -20.09 18.30
C LYS A 75 -10.04 -21.01 19.38
N ALA A 76 -8.78 -20.74 19.76
CA ALA A 76 -8.02 -21.51 20.75
C ALA A 76 -8.05 -20.93 22.17
N ALA A 77 -8.27 -19.61 22.30
CA ALA A 77 -8.37 -18.87 23.56
C ALA A 77 -9.76 -18.26 23.67
N GLY A 78 -10.71 -19.00 24.18
CA GLY A 78 -11.97 -18.43 24.62
C GLY A 78 -11.70 -17.22 25.54
N GLU A 79 -12.31 -16.06 25.20
CA GLU A 79 -12.44 -14.90 26.06
C GLU A 79 -11.22 -13.96 26.24
N ASN A 80 -10.84 -13.22 25.22
CA ASN A 80 -10.29 -11.89 25.48
C ASN A 80 -10.74 -10.84 24.44
N ILE A 81 -12.00 -10.45 24.54
CA ILE A 81 -12.68 -9.46 23.69
C ILE A 81 -11.96 -8.10 23.73
N GLU A 82 -11.27 -7.76 24.82
CA GLU A 82 -10.55 -6.48 24.95
C GLU A 82 -9.24 -6.45 24.18
N ALA A 83 -8.47 -7.54 24.16
CA ALA A 83 -7.26 -7.65 23.36
C ALA A 83 -7.59 -7.68 21.86
N GLU A 84 -8.69 -8.34 21.48
CA GLU A 84 -9.21 -8.36 20.12
C GLU A 84 -9.66 -6.95 19.68
N ARG A 85 -10.39 -6.23 20.52
CA ARG A 85 -10.81 -4.84 20.24
C ARG A 85 -9.62 -3.87 20.18
N ALA A 86 -8.61 -4.02 21.03
CA ALA A 86 -7.40 -3.21 21.01
C ALA A 86 -6.59 -3.50 19.72
N PHE A 87 -6.49 -4.77 19.31
CA PHE A 87 -5.86 -5.20 18.09
C PHE A 87 -6.59 -4.67 16.85
N TYR A 88 -7.92 -4.81 16.76
CA TYR A 88 -8.71 -4.20 15.67
C TYR A 88 -8.65 -2.67 15.66
N ARG A 89 -8.47 -2.03 16.82
CA ARG A 89 -8.29 -0.58 16.90
C ARG A 89 -6.92 -0.17 16.33
N ILE A 90 -5.86 -0.91 16.61
CA ILE A 90 -4.52 -0.71 16.05
C ILE A 90 -4.51 -0.97 14.55
N LEU A 91 -5.16 -2.05 14.08
CA LEU A 91 -5.30 -2.34 12.65
C LEU A 91 -6.12 -1.28 11.91
N ARG A 92 -7.20 -0.77 12.52
CA ARG A 92 -8.02 0.30 11.94
C ARG A 92 -7.26 1.63 11.87
N TYR A 93 -6.47 1.94 12.88
CA TYR A 93 -5.58 3.11 12.88
C TYR A 93 -4.50 2.98 11.81
N ASN A 94 -3.87 1.82 11.70
CA ASN A 94 -2.88 1.52 10.67
C ASN A 94 -3.49 1.45 9.26
N ASN A 95 -4.74 1.01 9.10
CA ASN A 95 -5.41 0.92 7.79
C ASN A 95 -5.84 2.28 7.23
N SER A 96 -6.30 3.22 8.07
CA SER A 96 -6.63 4.57 7.60
C SER A 96 -5.36 5.36 7.20
N ASP A 97 -4.25 5.15 7.91
CA ASP A 97 -2.95 5.74 7.61
C ASP A 97 -2.27 5.05 6.40
N SER A 98 -2.63 3.79 6.10
CA SER A 98 -2.04 3.02 5.00
C SER A 98 -2.49 3.51 3.62
N THR A 99 -3.78 3.82 3.39
CA THR A 99 -4.29 4.31 2.11
C THR A 99 -3.58 5.59 1.68
N TYR A 100 -3.53 6.56 2.60
CA TYR A 100 -2.89 7.84 2.35
C TYR A 100 -1.39 7.70 2.05
N LYS A 101 -0.68 6.89 2.82
CA LYS A 101 0.75 6.59 2.61
C LYS A 101 0.98 5.85 1.29
N ARG A 102 0.15 4.86 0.97
CA ARG A 102 0.27 4.09 -0.28
C ARG A 102 0.07 4.97 -1.51
N ILE A 103 -0.95 5.84 -1.50
CA ILE A 103 -1.16 6.80 -2.58
C ILE A 103 -0.01 7.81 -2.63
N THR A 104 0.54 8.24 -1.49
CA THR A 104 1.74 9.09 -1.42
C THR A 104 2.92 8.45 -2.16
N ASN A 105 3.20 7.17 -1.89
CA ASN A 105 4.31 6.46 -2.53
C ASN A 105 4.05 6.19 -4.01
N LEU A 106 2.82 5.81 -4.37
CA LEU A 106 2.44 5.62 -5.76
C LEU A 106 2.65 6.90 -6.57
N LEU A 107 2.27 8.07 -6.04
CA LEU A 107 2.52 9.36 -6.70
C LEU A 107 4.01 9.67 -6.81
N HIS A 108 4.80 9.31 -5.81
CA HIS A 108 6.26 9.45 -5.85
C HIS A 108 6.88 8.55 -6.93
N ASP A 109 6.47 7.28 -7.00
CA ASP A 109 6.92 6.34 -8.02
C ASP A 109 6.53 6.77 -9.44
N LEU A 110 5.35 7.37 -9.58
CA LEU A 110 4.87 8.00 -10.81
C LEU A 110 5.57 9.33 -11.14
N GLY A 111 6.54 9.75 -10.33
CA GLY A 111 7.36 10.93 -10.58
C GLY A 111 6.63 12.27 -10.36
N VAL A 112 5.55 12.29 -9.55
CA VAL A 112 4.88 13.54 -9.17
C VAL A 112 5.70 14.25 -8.10
N PRO A 113 6.26 15.46 -8.36
CA PRO A 113 7.07 16.14 -7.37
C PRO A 113 6.24 16.65 -6.19
N ALA A 114 6.67 16.34 -4.96
CA ALA A 114 5.94 16.67 -3.73
C ALA A 114 5.81 18.19 -3.47
N HIS A 115 6.67 19.02 -4.08
CA HIS A 115 6.58 20.49 -3.96
C HIS A 115 5.48 21.12 -4.82
N LEU A 116 4.87 20.39 -5.75
CA LEU A 116 3.76 20.89 -6.54
C LEU A 116 2.51 21.02 -5.68
N SER A 117 1.81 22.15 -5.77
CA SER A 117 0.52 22.34 -5.09
C SER A 117 -0.52 21.26 -5.48
N GLY A 118 -0.45 20.79 -6.72
CA GLY A 118 -1.29 19.71 -7.24
C GLY A 118 -1.03 18.34 -6.63
N TYR A 119 0.14 18.11 -6.04
CA TYR A 119 0.49 16.83 -5.42
C TYR A 119 -0.48 16.44 -4.30
N GLY A 120 -0.68 17.34 -3.33
CA GLY A 120 -1.61 17.13 -2.23
C GLY A 120 -3.05 16.98 -2.70
N TYR A 121 -3.51 17.83 -3.64
CA TYR A 121 -4.85 17.72 -4.19
C TYR A 121 -5.09 16.43 -4.95
N LEU A 122 -4.11 15.97 -5.75
CA LEU A 122 -4.20 14.70 -6.48
C LEU A 122 -4.33 13.53 -5.51
N ARG A 123 -3.47 13.46 -4.49
CA ARG A 123 -3.53 12.44 -3.45
C ARG A 123 -4.88 12.40 -2.75
N ASP A 124 -5.35 13.56 -2.28
CA ASP A 124 -6.60 13.68 -1.55
C ASP A 124 -7.80 13.31 -2.44
N ALA A 125 -7.78 13.70 -3.73
CA ALA A 125 -8.80 13.31 -4.71
C ALA A 125 -8.85 11.79 -4.90
N VAL A 126 -7.69 11.13 -5.03
CA VAL A 126 -7.62 9.67 -5.15
C VAL A 126 -8.18 8.99 -3.89
N CYS A 127 -7.78 9.46 -2.70
CA CYS A 127 -8.31 8.92 -1.44
C CYS A 127 -9.85 9.08 -1.34
N MET A 128 -10.39 10.25 -1.71
CA MET A 128 -11.84 10.48 -1.74
C MET A 128 -12.56 9.51 -2.68
N VAL A 129 -12.00 9.21 -3.85
CA VAL A 129 -12.59 8.27 -4.82
C VAL A 129 -12.48 6.82 -4.33
N ILE A 130 -11.40 6.44 -3.66
CA ILE A 130 -11.27 5.13 -3.02
C ILE A 130 -12.36 4.92 -1.95
N GLU A 131 -12.59 5.94 -1.10
CA GLU A 131 -13.60 5.91 -0.06
C GLU A 131 -15.03 5.89 -0.63
N ASN A 132 -15.27 6.64 -1.70
CA ASN A 132 -16.56 6.74 -2.37
C ASN A 132 -16.39 6.77 -3.91
N PRO A 133 -16.46 5.61 -4.58
CA PRO A 133 -16.27 5.50 -6.03
C PRO A 133 -17.23 6.33 -6.89
N ILE A 134 -18.41 6.70 -6.36
CA ILE A 134 -19.38 7.52 -7.09
C ILE A 134 -18.84 8.93 -7.38
N LEU A 135 -17.89 9.40 -6.56
CA LEU A 135 -17.27 10.72 -6.71
C LEU A 135 -16.51 10.89 -8.02
N ILE A 136 -16.08 9.81 -8.67
CA ILE A 136 -15.40 9.88 -9.97
C ILE A 136 -16.28 10.55 -11.06
N ASN A 137 -17.58 10.34 -10.97
CA ASN A 137 -18.55 10.97 -11.89
C ASN A 137 -18.90 12.40 -11.49
N ASN A 138 -18.42 12.87 -10.35
CA ASN A 138 -18.77 14.16 -9.76
C ASN A 138 -17.55 15.04 -9.46
N MET A 139 -16.46 14.89 -10.21
CA MET A 139 -15.20 15.60 -9.97
C MET A 139 -15.40 17.11 -9.87
N THR A 140 -16.06 17.71 -10.85
CA THR A 140 -16.28 19.17 -10.92
C THR A 140 -17.31 19.66 -9.90
N LYS A 141 -18.33 18.83 -9.58
CA LYS A 141 -19.42 19.26 -8.69
C LYS A 141 -19.13 18.98 -7.21
N GLN A 142 -18.28 18.02 -6.90
CA GLN A 142 -18.04 17.59 -5.50
C GLN A 142 -16.56 17.56 -5.14
N VAL A 143 -15.69 16.87 -5.89
CA VAL A 143 -14.29 16.66 -5.49
C VAL A 143 -13.52 17.98 -5.49
N TYR A 144 -13.48 18.70 -6.61
CA TYR A 144 -12.75 19.97 -6.70
C TYR A 144 -13.29 21.05 -5.74
N PRO A 145 -14.61 21.23 -5.57
CA PRO A 145 -15.14 22.16 -4.57
C PRO A 145 -14.78 21.79 -3.15
N THR A 146 -14.83 20.50 -2.78
CA THR A 146 -14.45 20.04 -1.43
C THR A 146 -12.99 20.35 -1.13
N LEU A 147 -12.09 20.04 -2.05
CA LEU A 147 -10.66 20.33 -1.91
C LEU A 147 -10.37 21.85 -1.90
N ALA A 148 -11.10 22.61 -2.70
CA ALA A 148 -11.02 24.06 -2.75
C ALA A 148 -11.39 24.70 -1.42
N THR A 149 -12.51 24.27 -0.81
CA THR A 149 -12.96 24.76 0.49
C THR A 149 -11.93 24.46 1.59
N ARG A 150 -11.35 23.24 1.60
CA ARG A 150 -10.33 22.85 2.58
C ARG A 150 -9.04 23.67 2.48
N SER A 151 -8.70 24.15 1.28
CA SER A 151 -7.44 24.85 0.99
C SER A 151 -7.59 26.36 0.84
N GLY A 152 -8.80 26.92 0.95
CA GLY A 152 -9.05 28.34 0.71
C GLY A 152 -8.79 28.78 -0.75
N LYS A 153 -8.97 27.87 -1.72
CA LYS A 153 -8.75 28.11 -3.15
C LYS A 153 -10.07 28.01 -3.93
N THR A 154 -10.02 28.29 -5.22
CA THR A 154 -11.15 28.06 -6.11
C THR A 154 -11.11 26.66 -6.72
N PRO A 155 -12.26 26.05 -7.06
CA PRO A 155 -12.30 24.74 -7.72
C PRO A 155 -11.48 24.70 -9.02
N ALA A 156 -11.50 25.75 -9.80
CA ALA A 156 -10.72 25.90 -11.04
C ALA A 156 -9.20 25.89 -10.76
N SER A 157 -8.76 26.52 -9.67
CA SER A 157 -7.36 26.51 -9.26
C SER A 157 -6.90 25.10 -8.83
N VAL A 158 -7.76 24.38 -8.11
CA VAL A 158 -7.50 22.98 -7.69
C VAL A 158 -7.41 22.07 -8.93
N GLU A 159 -8.38 22.16 -9.83
CA GLU A 159 -8.38 21.41 -11.09
C GLU A 159 -7.11 21.65 -11.90
N LYS A 160 -6.72 22.92 -12.07
CA LYS A 160 -5.50 23.30 -12.81
C LYS A 160 -4.24 22.74 -12.12
N ALA A 161 -4.16 22.82 -10.81
CA ALA A 161 -3.03 22.29 -10.05
C ALA A 161 -2.90 20.77 -10.20
N ILE A 162 -4.00 20.02 -10.13
CA ILE A 162 -4.04 18.60 -10.39
C ILE A 162 -3.60 18.30 -11.82
N ARG A 163 -4.10 19.04 -12.81
CA ARG A 163 -3.71 18.88 -14.22
C ARG A 163 -2.21 19.04 -14.40
N THR A 164 -1.60 20.04 -13.78
CA THR A 164 -0.15 20.24 -13.83
C THR A 164 0.60 19.06 -13.21
N ALA A 165 0.12 18.51 -12.08
CA ALA A 165 0.73 17.36 -11.44
C ALA A 165 0.66 16.11 -12.34
N VAL A 166 -0.47 15.87 -12.99
CA VAL A 166 -0.67 14.77 -13.96
C VAL A 166 0.26 14.95 -15.17
N GLU A 167 0.36 16.15 -15.72
CA GLU A 167 1.25 16.44 -16.86
C GLU A 167 2.73 16.22 -16.52
N VAL A 168 3.16 16.62 -15.33
CA VAL A 168 4.54 16.40 -14.86
C VAL A 168 4.80 14.91 -14.66
N SER A 169 3.87 14.18 -14.04
CA SER A 169 3.97 12.73 -13.91
C SER A 169 4.11 12.06 -15.27
N TRP A 170 3.27 12.42 -16.23
CA TRP A 170 3.26 11.81 -17.56
C TRP A 170 4.55 12.09 -18.34
N SER A 171 5.15 13.26 -18.16
CA SER A 171 6.38 13.67 -18.85
C SER A 171 7.67 13.19 -18.18
N ARG A 172 7.67 12.96 -16.85
CA ARG A 172 8.86 12.65 -16.05
C ARG A 172 8.80 11.29 -15.37
N GLY A 173 7.63 10.67 -15.32
CA GLY A 173 7.43 9.35 -14.74
C GLY A 173 8.23 8.28 -15.48
N ARG A 174 8.64 7.25 -14.76
CA ARG A 174 9.34 6.11 -15.35
C ARG A 174 8.39 5.35 -16.26
N ALA A 175 8.76 5.16 -17.52
CA ALA A 175 7.91 4.56 -18.54
C ALA A 175 7.31 3.21 -18.11
N TYR A 176 8.10 2.34 -17.47
CA TYR A 176 7.65 1.03 -17.01
C TYR A 176 6.61 1.10 -15.88
N ILE A 177 6.66 2.14 -15.01
CA ILE A 177 5.67 2.35 -13.94
C ILE A 177 4.37 2.89 -14.54
N LEU A 178 4.49 3.84 -15.47
CA LEU A 178 3.32 4.38 -16.19
C LEU A 178 2.62 3.26 -16.99
N GLU A 179 3.39 2.38 -17.62
CA GLU A 179 2.85 1.23 -18.34
C GLU A 179 2.18 0.21 -17.40
N ASP A 180 2.78 -0.07 -16.23
CA ASP A 180 2.20 -0.97 -15.24
C ASP A 180 0.89 -0.42 -14.64
N VAL A 181 0.84 0.89 -14.34
CA VAL A 181 -0.34 1.52 -13.73
C VAL A 181 -1.45 1.79 -14.74
N PHE A 182 -1.10 2.35 -15.90
CA PHE A 182 -2.07 2.82 -16.89
C PHE A 182 -2.27 1.84 -18.03
N GLY A 183 -1.29 0.97 -18.33
CA GLY A 183 -1.36 -0.02 -19.39
C GLY A 183 -1.80 0.58 -20.73
N PHE A 184 -2.64 -0.16 -21.46
CA PHE A 184 -3.21 0.28 -22.74
C PHE A 184 -4.47 1.16 -22.61
N THR A 185 -4.85 1.59 -21.40
CA THR A 185 -6.08 2.34 -21.16
C THR A 185 -6.00 3.79 -21.63
N VAL A 186 -4.78 4.32 -21.78
CA VAL A 186 -4.57 5.63 -22.36
C VAL A 186 -4.46 5.51 -23.87
N SER A 187 -5.43 6.10 -24.56
CA SER A 187 -5.41 6.12 -26.03
C SER A 187 -4.11 6.73 -26.54
N SER A 188 -3.41 6.02 -27.40
CA SER A 188 -2.19 6.49 -28.08
C SER A 188 -2.40 7.78 -28.87
N GLN A 189 -3.65 8.08 -29.26
CA GLN A 189 -4.02 9.31 -29.97
C GLN A 189 -4.20 10.51 -29.05
N LYS A 190 -4.57 10.33 -27.76
CA LYS A 190 -4.74 11.44 -26.80
C LYS A 190 -3.44 11.84 -26.09
N GLY A 191 -2.43 11.02 -26.11
CA GLY A 191 -1.09 11.29 -25.61
C GLY A 191 -0.95 11.40 -24.07
N LYS A 192 -1.99 11.76 -23.33
CA LYS A 192 -1.99 11.86 -21.85
C LYS A 192 -3.41 11.68 -21.29
N PRO A 193 -3.57 11.15 -20.08
CA PRO A 193 -4.87 11.02 -19.44
C PRO A 193 -5.40 12.38 -18.96
N THR A 194 -6.71 12.48 -18.87
CA THR A 194 -7.39 13.58 -18.14
C THR A 194 -7.20 13.39 -16.62
N ASN A 195 -7.47 14.44 -15.84
CA ASN A 195 -7.45 14.33 -14.37
C ASN A 195 -8.34 13.18 -13.87
N THR A 196 -9.54 13.07 -14.42
CA THR A 196 -10.51 12.05 -14.02
C THR A 196 -10.01 10.65 -14.35
N GLU A 197 -9.52 10.42 -15.57
CA GLU A 197 -8.93 9.14 -15.98
C GLU A 197 -7.74 8.76 -15.09
N TYR A 198 -6.86 9.74 -14.80
CA TYR A 198 -5.69 9.50 -13.95
C TYR A 198 -6.09 9.09 -12.52
N ILE A 199 -7.03 9.84 -11.92
CA ILE A 199 -7.53 9.55 -10.56
C ILE A 199 -8.27 8.21 -10.52
N ALA A 200 -9.10 7.91 -11.52
CA ALA A 200 -9.82 6.64 -11.61
C ALA A 200 -8.86 5.44 -11.65
N MET A 201 -7.83 5.52 -12.51
CA MET A 201 -6.83 4.44 -12.63
C MET A 201 -6.05 4.22 -11.34
N LEU A 202 -5.65 5.28 -10.64
CA LEU A 202 -4.97 5.14 -9.36
C LEU A 202 -5.87 4.53 -8.28
N ALA A 203 -7.14 4.93 -8.23
CA ALA A 203 -8.10 4.36 -7.31
C ALA A 203 -8.41 2.88 -7.63
N ASP A 204 -8.56 2.53 -8.90
CA ASP A 204 -8.77 1.15 -9.34
C ASP A 204 -7.54 0.27 -9.03
N ARG A 205 -6.36 0.75 -9.36
CA ARG A 205 -5.10 0.04 -9.08
C ARG A 205 -4.91 -0.21 -7.59
N TYR A 206 -5.25 0.77 -6.75
CA TYR A 206 -5.25 0.60 -5.31
C TYR A 206 -6.19 -0.54 -4.88
N ASN A 207 -7.41 -0.57 -5.40
CA ASN A 207 -8.40 -1.59 -5.07
C ASN A 207 -8.01 -3.01 -5.54
N VAL A 208 -7.29 -3.11 -6.67
CA VAL A 208 -6.74 -4.39 -7.16
C VAL A 208 -5.62 -4.90 -6.26
N TRP A 209 -4.77 -4.01 -5.75
CA TRP A 209 -3.67 -4.40 -4.85
C TRP A 209 -4.15 -4.76 -3.43
N MET A 210 -5.39 -4.38 -3.07
CA MET A 210 -5.99 -4.62 -1.76
C MET A 210 -6.90 -5.85 -1.71
N LYS A 211 -7.17 -6.49 -2.85
CA LYS A 211 -7.86 -7.79 -2.95
C LYS A 211 -6.87 -8.94 -2.95
#